data_0d5a8774120b8043bff067d435c3423f
#
_entry.id   0d5a8774120b8043bff067d435c3423f
#
_cell.length_a   1.000
_cell.length_b   1.000
_cell.length_c   1.000
_cell.angle_alpha   90.00
_cell.angle_beta   90.00
_cell.angle_gamma   90.00
#
_symmetry.space_group_name_H-M   'P 1'
#
loop_
_entity.id
_entity.type
_entity.pdbx_description
1 polymer ?
#
loop_
_entity_poly.entity_id
_entity_poly.type
_entity_poly.pdbx_seq_one_letter_code
_entity_poly.pdbx_strand_id
1 'polypeptide(L)'
;QIDFPVVYASAKDGYSSLDPDVREGDMRPLLDAILEYIPSPTGDPDGPAQILFSSLEYDDYVGRIGVGRVERGTIKVNSPYVLCRQDGSQENVKFSKIYQFEGLKRVDCNEAEFGDIVCIAGIADLNIGETACDPNCIEPLPFVKIDEPTISMNFMVNDSPFAGKEGKYVTSRNLRDRLFKEVETNVSMRVEETDSMDTFKVSGRGELHLSILIETMRRENYEFQVSRPQVILKKDENGRTLEPMELAIIEVP
;
A
#
# COMPACT_ATOMS: atom_id res chain seq x y z
N GLN A 1 -22.74 3.24 -11.87
CA GLN A 1 -22.88 2.61 -13.18
C GLN A 1 -23.90 1.48 -13.03
N ILE A 2 -25.05 1.56 -13.70
CA ILE A 2 -26.17 0.60 -13.53
C ILE A 2 -26.04 -0.56 -14.53
N ASP A 3 -25.44 -0.31 -15.70
CA ASP A 3 -25.16 -1.31 -16.73
C ASP A 3 -23.66 -1.60 -16.80
N PHE A 4 -23.31 -2.88 -16.73
CA PHE A 4 -21.95 -3.38 -16.91
C PHE A 4 -21.99 -4.79 -17.53
N PRO A 5 -20.99 -5.19 -18.31
CA PRO A 5 -20.93 -6.53 -18.89
C PRO A 5 -20.78 -7.59 -17.80
N VAL A 6 -21.52 -8.68 -17.93
CA VAL A 6 -21.45 -9.82 -17.01
C VAL A 6 -21.02 -11.06 -17.76
N VAL A 7 -20.01 -11.75 -17.26
CA VAL A 7 -19.55 -13.05 -17.76
C VAL A 7 -19.60 -14.08 -16.63
N TYR A 8 -20.28 -15.19 -16.87
CA TYR A 8 -20.35 -16.30 -15.94
C TYR A 8 -19.22 -17.29 -16.22
N ALA A 9 -18.42 -17.66 -15.23
CA ALA A 9 -17.25 -18.49 -15.46
C ALA A 9 -16.98 -19.45 -14.30
N SER A 10 -16.40 -20.61 -14.62
CA SER A 10 -15.82 -21.55 -13.67
C SER A 10 -14.37 -21.83 -14.06
N ALA A 11 -13.43 -21.26 -13.31
CA ALA A 11 -12.01 -21.54 -13.54
C ALA A 11 -11.64 -22.99 -13.27
N LYS A 12 -12.35 -23.65 -12.35
CA LYS A 12 -12.15 -25.07 -12.02
C LYS A 12 -12.54 -25.99 -13.18
N ASP A 13 -13.66 -25.69 -13.85
CA ASP A 13 -14.22 -26.52 -14.92
C ASP A 13 -13.79 -26.02 -16.32
N GLY A 14 -13.09 -24.88 -16.40
CA GLY A 14 -12.46 -24.35 -17.59
C GLY A 14 -13.40 -23.76 -18.64
N TYR A 15 -14.58 -23.25 -18.21
CA TYR A 15 -15.54 -22.62 -19.12
C TYR A 15 -15.91 -21.20 -18.73
N SER A 16 -16.39 -20.42 -19.69
CA SER A 16 -17.06 -19.12 -19.50
C SER A 16 -18.19 -18.93 -20.49
N SER A 17 -19.21 -18.15 -20.13
CA SER A 17 -20.38 -17.86 -20.95
C SER A 17 -20.98 -16.50 -20.60
N LEU A 18 -21.68 -15.90 -21.57
CA LEU A 18 -22.53 -14.72 -21.34
C LEU A 18 -23.93 -15.12 -20.82
N ASP A 19 -24.26 -16.42 -20.84
CA ASP A 19 -25.53 -16.97 -20.37
C ASP A 19 -25.28 -17.75 -19.06
N PRO A 20 -26.02 -17.44 -17.96
CA PRO A 20 -25.85 -18.10 -16.67
C PRO A 20 -26.18 -19.61 -16.66
N ASP A 21 -26.98 -20.07 -17.63
CA ASP A 21 -27.42 -21.45 -17.71
C ASP A 21 -26.47 -22.34 -18.50
N VAL A 22 -25.54 -21.76 -19.26
CA VAL A 22 -24.52 -22.49 -20.04
C VAL A 22 -23.30 -22.74 -19.17
N ARG A 23 -22.97 -24.02 -18.93
CA ARG A 23 -21.87 -24.46 -18.07
C ARG A 23 -20.87 -25.36 -18.79
N GLU A 24 -20.70 -25.13 -20.07
CA GLU A 24 -19.77 -25.85 -20.96
C GLU A 24 -19.08 -24.87 -21.92
N GLY A 25 -18.04 -25.33 -22.60
CA GLY A 25 -17.28 -24.51 -23.53
C GLY A 25 -15.84 -24.30 -23.09
N ASP A 26 -15.31 -23.11 -23.34
CA ASP A 26 -13.95 -22.71 -23.00
C ASP A 26 -13.92 -21.31 -22.37
N MET A 27 -12.72 -20.79 -22.12
CA MET A 27 -12.52 -19.47 -21.49
C MET A 27 -12.57 -18.28 -22.48
N ARG A 28 -12.79 -18.53 -23.77
CA ARG A 28 -12.80 -17.46 -24.79
C ARG A 28 -13.81 -16.37 -24.53
N PRO A 29 -15.07 -16.63 -24.15
CA PRO A 29 -16.04 -15.56 -23.88
C PRO A 29 -15.56 -14.55 -22.81
N LEU A 30 -14.83 -15.04 -21.79
CA LEU A 30 -14.21 -14.15 -20.80
C LEU A 30 -13.06 -13.35 -21.39
N LEU A 31 -12.17 -14.00 -22.15
CA LEU A 31 -11.03 -13.32 -22.76
C LEU A 31 -11.47 -12.29 -23.81
N ASP A 32 -12.49 -12.60 -24.61
CA ASP A 32 -13.07 -11.69 -25.59
C ASP A 32 -13.72 -10.47 -24.90
N ALA A 33 -14.43 -10.69 -23.79
CA ALA A 33 -14.98 -9.60 -22.99
C ALA A 33 -13.89 -8.70 -22.39
N ILE A 34 -12.76 -9.26 -21.95
CA ILE A 34 -11.62 -8.47 -21.47
C ILE A 34 -11.07 -7.60 -22.59
N LEU A 35 -10.88 -8.17 -23.80
CA LEU A 35 -10.38 -7.41 -24.96
C LEU A 35 -11.35 -6.31 -25.42
N GLU A 36 -12.65 -6.53 -25.29
CA GLU A 36 -13.69 -5.58 -25.69
C GLU A 36 -13.87 -4.43 -24.69
N TYR A 37 -13.88 -4.77 -23.37
CA TYR A 37 -14.30 -3.80 -22.35
C TYR A 37 -13.15 -3.19 -21.56
N ILE A 38 -11.94 -3.80 -21.54
CA ILE A 38 -10.79 -3.26 -20.83
C ILE A 38 -9.90 -2.49 -21.81
N PRO A 39 -9.83 -1.15 -21.72
CA PRO A 39 -8.99 -0.36 -22.61
C PRO A 39 -7.50 -0.64 -22.35
N SER A 40 -6.72 -0.59 -23.43
CA SER A 40 -5.25 -0.57 -23.32
C SER A 40 -4.78 0.67 -22.56
N PRO A 41 -3.58 0.66 -21.94
CA PRO A 41 -2.99 1.84 -21.35
C PRO A 41 -3.00 3.02 -22.33
N THR A 42 -3.35 4.22 -21.85
CA THR A 42 -3.36 5.44 -22.64
C THR A 42 -2.25 6.37 -22.16
N GLY A 43 -1.40 6.85 -23.06
CA GLY A 43 -0.27 7.72 -22.76
C GLY A 43 0.73 7.77 -23.91
N ASP A 44 1.94 8.22 -23.64
CA ASP A 44 3.02 8.40 -24.62
C ASP A 44 4.17 7.39 -24.35
N PRO A 45 4.27 6.31 -25.13
CA PRO A 45 5.32 5.31 -24.96
C PRO A 45 6.74 5.82 -25.30
N ASP A 46 6.83 6.83 -26.16
CA ASP A 46 8.12 7.39 -26.63
C ASP A 46 8.53 8.66 -25.85
N GLY A 47 7.70 9.09 -24.92
CA GLY A 47 7.93 10.30 -24.13
C GLY A 47 9.00 10.16 -23.03
N PRO A 48 9.32 11.26 -22.34
CA PRO A 48 10.23 11.22 -21.19
C PRO A 48 9.69 10.33 -20.09
N ALA A 49 10.56 9.52 -19.48
CA ALA A 49 10.20 8.53 -18.48
C ALA A 49 9.46 9.13 -17.28
N GLN A 50 8.36 8.48 -16.87
CA GLN A 50 7.55 8.87 -15.73
C GLN A 50 6.93 7.63 -15.08
N ILE A 51 7.07 7.48 -13.76
CA ILE A 51 6.47 6.41 -12.98
C ILE A 51 5.79 6.97 -11.74
N LEU A 52 4.56 6.53 -11.47
CA LEU A 52 3.79 6.84 -10.26
C LEU A 52 3.82 5.64 -9.31
N PHE A 53 4.23 5.88 -8.07
CA PHE A 53 4.25 4.84 -7.04
C PHE A 53 2.89 4.78 -6.33
N SER A 54 2.21 3.64 -6.47
CA SER A 54 0.85 3.41 -5.92
C SER A 54 0.82 2.50 -4.69
N SER A 55 1.88 1.74 -4.45
CA SER A 55 2.00 0.83 -3.30
C SER A 55 3.44 0.71 -2.84
N LEU A 56 3.62 0.27 -1.60
CA LEU A 56 4.93 -0.01 -1.02
C LEU A 56 4.98 -1.46 -0.53
N GLU A 57 6.13 -2.07 -0.72
CA GLU A 57 6.49 -3.36 -0.14
C GLU A 57 7.83 -3.23 0.60
N TYR A 58 8.14 -4.21 1.41
CA TYR A 58 9.41 -4.25 2.12
C TYR A 58 10.05 -5.63 1.97
N ASP A 59 11.34 -5.65 1.73
CA ASP A 59 12.17 -6.85 1.65
C ASP A 59 13.36 -6.68 2.59
N ASP A 60 13.66 -7.71 3.39
CA ASP A 60 14.72 -7.63 4.42
C ASP A 60 16.13 -7.45 3.82
N TYR A 61 16.33 -7.70 2.51
CA TYR A 61 17.64 -7.57 1.83
C TYR A 61 17.79 -6.30 1.02
N VAL A 62 16.73 -5.87 0.34
CA VAL A 62 16.78 -4.69 -0.56
C VAL A 62 16.09 -3.46 0.05
N GLY A 63 15.43 -3.63 1.19
CA GLY A 63 14.72 -2.56 1.89
C GLY A 63 13.36 -2.26 1.27
N ARG A 64 12.98 -0.96 1.28
CA ARG A 64 11.70 -0.49 0.74
C ARG A 64 11.66 -0.64 -0.78
N ILE A 65 10.55 -1.16 -1.28
CA ILE A 65 10.26 -1.40 -2.68
C ILE A 65 9.01 -0.63 -3.05
N GLY A 66 9.11 0.28 -4.02
CA GLY A 66 7.95 0.96 -4.58
C GLY A 66 7.33 0.15 -5.70
N VAL A 67 6.02 -0.07 -5.64
CA VAL A 67 5.25 -0.64 -6.74
C VAL A 67 4.56 0.49 -7.47
N GLY A 68 4.73 0.56 -8.79
CA GLY A 68 4.18 1.63 -9.59
C GLY A 68 3.94 1.22 -11.03
N ARG A 69 3.17 2.05 -11.74
CA ARG A 69 2.98 1.92 -13.18
C ARG A 69 3.84 2.94 -13.91
N VAL A 70 4.50 2.48 -14.97
CA VAL A 70 5.19 3.37 -15.91
C VAL A 70 4.12 4.11 -16.73
N GLU A 71 3.95 5.39 -16.44
CA GLU A 71 2.89 6.22 -17.03
C GLU A 71 3.30 6.81 -18.38
N ARG A 72 4.63 6.91 -18.64
CA ARG A 72 5.19 7.44 -19.88
C ARG A 72 6.61 6.93 -20.09
N GLY A 73 6.96 6.67 -21.35
CA GLY A 73 8.32 6.31 -21.77
C GLY A 73 8.83 4.98 -21.25
N THR A 74 10.12 4.89 -21.09
CA THR A 74 10.83 3.69 -20.62
C THR A 74 11.72 4.03 -19.43
N ILE A 75 11.62 3.27 -18.37
CA ILE A 75 12.52 3.37 -17.20
C ILE A 75 13.62 2.32 -17.29
N LYS A 76 14.82 2.64 -16.78
CA LYS A 76 16.01 1.78 -16.83
C LYS A 76 16.74 1.75 -15.50
N VAL A 77 17.32 0.60 -15.18
CA VAL A 77 18.19 0.43 -14.00
C VAL A 77 19.39 1.35 -14.08
N ASN A 78 19.79 1.93 -12.94
CA ASN A 78 20.93 2.83 -12.79
C ASN A 78 20.86 4.15 -13.58
N SER A 79 19.76 4.45 -14.25
CA SER A 79 19.53 5.75 -14.87
C SER A 79 19.15 6.80 -13.82
N PRO A 80 19.47 8.09 -14.04
CA PRO A 80 19.08 9.16 -13.14
C PRO A 80 17.59 9.51 -13.31
N TYR A 81 16.91 9.74 -12.21
CA TYR A 81 15.53 10.23 -12.15
C TYR A 81 15.42 11.32 -11.09
N VAL A 82 14.39 12.14 -11.18
CA VAL A 82 14.00 13.10 -10.15
C VAL A 82 12.72 12.61 -9.48
N LEU A 83 12.82 12.29 -8.20
CA LEU A 83 11.67 11.96 -7.36
C LEU A 83 10.99 13.25 -6.89
N CYS A 84 9.74 13.41 -7.24
CA CYS A 84 8.90 14.53 -6.80
C CYS A 84 8.10 14.11 -5.57
N ARG A 85 8.37 14.75 -4.45
CA ARG A 85 7.76 14.45 -3.17
C ARG A 85 6.46 15.23 -2.94
N GLN A 86 5.68 14.79 -1.96
CA GLN A 86 4.38 15.42 -1.63
C GLN A 86 4.50 16.86 -1.14
N ASP A 87 5.59 17.22 -0.48
CA ASP A 87 5.88 18.58 -0.01
C ASP A 87 6.38 19.52 -1.10
N GLY A 88 6.46 19.03 -2.36
CA GLY A 88 7.01 19.75 -3.51
C GLY A 88 8.52 19.70 -3.62
N SER A 89 9.22 19.07 -2.69
CA SER A 89 10.67 18.87 -2.81
C SER A 89 11.02 17.87 -3.90
N GLN A 90 12.23 17.98 -4.44
CA GLN A 90 12.75 17.15 -5.52
C GLN A 90 14.07 16.54 -5.10
N GLU A 91 14.25 15.26 -5.39
CA GLU A 91 15.44 14.50 -5.06
C GLU A 91 15.94 13.71 -6.26
N ASN A 92 17.25 13.74 -6.51
CA ASN A 92 17.86 12.90 -7.54
C ASN A 92 17.99 11.47 -7.02
N VAL A 93 17.38 10.53 -7.72
CA VAL A 93 17.36 9.12 -7.36
C VAL A 93 17.84 8.24 -8.51
N LYS A 94 18.23 7.01 -8.20
CA LYS A 94 18.53 5.96 -9.17
C LYS A 94 17.85 4.68 -8.74
N PHE A 95 17.27 3.97 -9.69
CA PHE A 95 16.71 2.66 -9.45
C PHE A 95 17.83 1.63 -9.43
N SER A 96 18.10 1.02 -8.28
CA SER A 96 19.13 -0.02 -8.16
C SER A 96 18.67 -1.33 -8.79
N LYS A 97 17.37 -1.62 -8.73
CA LYS A 97 16.74 -2.78 -9.35
C LYS A 97 15.31 -2.45 -9.80
N ILE A 98 14.93 -3.08 -10.90
CA ILE A 98 13.56 -3.11 -11.41
C ILE A 98 13.13 -4.57 -11.50
N TYR A 99 11.92 -4.87 -11.01
CA TYR A 99 11.31 -6.19 -11.13
C TYR A 99 9.99 -6.08 -11.85
N GLN A 100 9.72 -7.02 -12.73
CA GLN A 100 8.41 -7.25 -13.35
C GLN A 100 7.73 -8.47 -12.73
N PHE A 101 6.40 -8.56 -12.87
CA PHE A 101 5.63 -9.70 -12.41
C PHE A 101 5.44 -10.71 -13.54
N GLU A 102 5.95 -11.92 -13.36
CA GLU A 102 5.63 -13.08 -14.19
C GLU A 102 4.74 -14.05 -13.40
N GLY A 103 3.44 -13.97 -13.60
CA GLY A 103 2.45 -14.62 -12.73
C GLY A 103 2.53 -14.05 -11.31
N LEU A 104 2.88 -14.88 -10.33
CA LEU A 104 3.04 -14.48 -8.92
C LEU A 104 4.51 -14.22 -8.52
N LYS A 105 5.45 -14.35 -9.44
CA LYS A 105 6.87 -14.16 -9.16
C LYS A 105 7.36 -12.82 -9.65
N ARG A 106 8.29 -12.24 -8.89
CA ARG A 106 9.08 -11.08 -9.34
C ARG A 106 10.31 -11.57 -10.08
N VAL A 107 10.54 -11.00 -11.25
CA VAL A 107 11.70 -11.30 -12.12
C VAL A 107 12.48 -10.01 -12.33
N ASP A 108 13.79 -10.08 -12.18
CA ASP A 108 14.69 -8.95 -12.43
C ASP A 108 14.61 -8.54 -13.92
N CYS A 109 14.45 -7.26 -14.19
CA CYS A 109 14.55 -6.69 -15.53
C CYS A 109 15.47 -5.45 -15.54
N ASN A 110 16.05 -5.14 -16.69
CA ASN A 110 16.92 -3.99 -16.86
C ASN A 110 16.17 -2.72 -17.25
N GLU A 111 15.01 -2.88 -17.86
CA GLU A 111 14.14 -1.80 -18.31
C GLU A 111 12.69 -2.23 -18.26
N ALA A 112 11.80 -1.26 -18.18
CA ALA A 112 10.35 -1.45 -18.25
C ALA A 112 9.71 -0.32 -19.03
N GLU A 113 8.68 -0.65 -19.79
CA GLU A 113 8.05 0.23 -20.77
C GLU A 113 6.74 0.83 -20.24
N PHE A 114 6.26 1.83 -20.95
CA PHE A 114 4.94 2.43 -20.74
C PHE A 114 3.85 1.37 -20.55
N GLY A 115 3.06 1.53 -19.49
CA GLY A 115 1.97 0.62 -19.12
C GLY A 115 2.36 -0.53 -18.18
N ASP A 116 3.66 -0.83 -18.06
CA ASP A 116 4.14 -1.88 -17.15
C ASP A 116 3.90 -1.51 -15.68
N ILE A 117 3.53 -2.52 -14.89
CA ILE A 117 3.50 -2.44 -13.42
C ILE A 117 4.77 -3.10 -12.91
N VAL A 118 5.58 -2.34 -12.19
CA VAL A 118 6.91 -2.76 -11.77
C VAL A 118 7.14 -2.51 -10.28
N CYS A 119 8.10 -3.26 -9.73
CA CYS A 119 8.64 -3.03 -8.40
C CYS A 119 10.02 -2.39 -8.53
N ILE A 120 10.23 -1.26 -7.84
CA ILE A 120 11.47 -0.48 -7.88
C ILE A 120 12.14 -0.50 -6.51
N ALA A 121 13.42 -0.87 -6.47
CA ALA A 121 14.26 -0.78 -5.29
C ALA A 121 15.37 0.27 -5.46
N GLY A 122 15.88 0.77 -4.34
CA GLY A 122 16.99 1.74 -4.31
C GLY A 122 16.61 3.13 -3.84
N ILE A 123 15.36 3.35 -3.42
CA ILE A 123 14.88 4.60 -2.82
C ILE A 123 14.45 4.31 -1.39
N ALA A 124 15.23 4.77 -0.40
CA ALA A 124 15.01 4.42 1.01
C ALA A 124 13.71 5.00 1.58
N ASP A 125 13.42 6.27 1.25
CA ASP A 125 12.32 7.04 1.86
C ASP A 125 11.17 7.28 0.86
N LEU A 126 10.92 6.30 -0.02
CA LEU A 126 9.83 6.37 -0.99
C LEU A 126 8.47 6.33 -0.31
N ASN A 127 7.53 7.16 -0.79
CA ASN A 127 6.16 7.19 -0.31
C ASN A 127 5.16 6.95 -1.45
N ILE A 128 3.95 6.51 -1.09
CA ILE A 128 2.86 6.34 -2.05
C ILE A 128 2.43 7.71 -2.60
N GLY A 129 2.17 7.75 -3.91
CA GLY A 129 1.77 8.97 -4.62
C GLY A 129 2.93 9.80 -5.14
N GLU A 130 4.17 9.48 -4.77
CA GLU A 130 5.35 10.13 -5.35
C GLU A 130 5.54 9.72 -6.81
N THR A 131 6.06 10.65 -7.60
CA THR A 131 6.34 10.44 -9.04
C THR A 131 7.83 10.56 -9.28
N ALA A 132 8.43 9.59 -9.96
CA ALA A 132 9.77 9.75 -10.49
C ALA A 132 9.70 10.10 -11.98
N CYS A 133 10.42 11.17 -12.35
CA CYS A 133 10.41 11.75 -13.69
C CYS A 133 11.82 11.72 -14.31
N ASP A 134 11.87 11.80 -15.64
CA ASP A 134 13.10 12.13 -16.37
C ASP A 134 13.64 13.49 -15.90
N PRO A 135 14.96 13.62 -15.63
CA PRO A 135 15.55 14.88 -15.16
C PRO A 135 15.32 16.08 -16.09
N ASN A 136 15.12 15.83 -17.38
CA ASN A 136 14.88 16.88 -18.38
C ASN A 136 13.39 17.25 -18.53
N CYS A 137 12.47 16.48 -17.90
CA CYS A 137 11.04 16.70 -17.98
C CYS A 137 10.38 16.34 -16.65
N ILE A 138 10.42 17.27 -15.71
CA ILE A 138 9.89 17.08 -14.36
C ILE A 138 8.41 17.46 -14.34
N GLU A 139 7.55 16.48 -14.44
CA GLU A 139 6.09 16.63 -14.46
C GLU A 139 5.46 15.65 -13.44
N PRO A 140 5.37 16.02 -12.15
CA PRO A 140 4.75 15.14 -11.15
C PRO A 140 3.27 14.94 -11.44
N LEU A 141 2.81 13.71 -11.27
CA LEU A 141 1.39 13.38 -11.36
C LEU A 141 0.64 13.85 -10.11
N PRO A 142 -0.69 14.06 -10.20
CA PRO A 142 -1.48 14.48 -9.06
C PRO A 142 -1.32 13.55 -7.88
N PHE A 143 -1.02 14.11 -6.72
CA PHE A 143 -0.88 13.36 -5.48
C PHE A 143 -2.20 12.77 -5.02
N VAL A 144 -2.21 11.47 -4.71
CA VAL A 144 -3.31 10.86 -3.96
C VAL A 144 -3.09 11.15 -2.49
N LYS A 145 -3.95 11.97 -1.90
CA LYS A 145 -3.89 12.28 -0.47
C LYS A 145 -4.23 11.01 0.32
N ILE A 146 -3.27 10.57 1.14
CA ILE A 146 -3.50 9.48 2.09
C ILE A 146 -4.12 10.09 3.34
N ASP A 147 -5.22 9.49 3.81
CA ASP A 147 -5.89 9.94 5.02
C ASP A 147 -4.99 9.77 6.24
N GLU A 148 -4.90 10.82 7.03
CA GLU A 148 -4.15 10.79 8.27
C GLU A 148 -4.86 9.94 9.33
N PRO A 149 -4.10 9.36 10.27
CA PRO A 149 -4.69 8.64 11.40
C PRO A 149 -5.68 9.49 12.19
N THR A 150 -6.81 8.91 12.58
CA THR A 150 -7.86 9.59 13.37
C THR A 150 -7.97 9.08 14.79
N ILE A 151 -7.49 7.87 15.06
CA ILE A 151 -7.46 7.27 16.40
C ILE A 151 -6.08 6.72 16.75
N SER A 152 -5.79 6.63 18.04
CA SER A 152 -4.57 6.03 18.57
C SER A 152 -4.88 5.09 19.72
N MET A 153 -4.02 4.07 19.89
CA MET A 153 -4.03 3.13 21.01
C MET A 153 -2.60 2.93 21.50
N ASN A 154 -2.44 2.64 22.78
CA ASN A 154 -1.17 2.19 23.30
C ASN A 154 -1.09 0.66 23.21
N PHE A 155 0.01 0.17 22.66
CA PHE A 155 0.39 -1.23 22.66
C PHE A 155 1.48 -1.42 23.71
N MET A 156 1.27 -2.34 24.65
CA MET A 156 2.11 -2.49 25.84
C MET A 156 2.51 -3.95 26.00
N VAL A 157 3.67 -4.16 26.58
CA VAL A 157 4.06 -5.49 27.04
C VAL A 157 3.03 -5.99 28.06
N ASN A 158 2.68 -7.28 27.98
CA ASN A 158 1.80 -7.90 28.97
C ASN A 158 2.55 -8.08 30.30
N ASP A 159 2.19 -7.32 31.30
CA ASP A 159 2.74 -7.35 32.66
C ASP A 159 1.84 -8.09 33.67
N SER A 160 0.77 -8.73 33.17
CA SER A 160 -0.16 -9.49 34.00
C SER A 160 0.48 -10.78 34.56
N PRO A 161 -0.07 -11.37 35.64
CA PRO A 161 0.39 -12.66 36.16
C PRO A 161 0.31 -13.83 35.17
N PHE A 162 -0.36 -13.65 34.06
CA PHE A 162 -0.53 -14.65 33.01
C PHE A 162 0.39 -14.43 31.80
N ALA A 163 1.28 -13.43 31.86
CA ALA A 163 2.20 -13.12 30.78
C ALA A 163 3.03 -14.35 30.34
N GLY A 164 3.21 -14.51 29.03
CA GLY A 164 3.99 -15.59 28.43
C GLY A 164 3.28 -16.94 28.32
N LYS A 165 1.95 -17.00 28.52
CA LYS A 165 1.19 -18.25 28.42
C LYS A 165 0.54 -18.47 27.07
N GLU A 166 0.22 -17.41 26.34
CA GLU A 166 -0.53 -17.47 25.08
C GLU A 166 0.32 -17.12 23.85
N GLY A 167 1.39 -16.36 24.04
CA GLY A 167 2.26 -15.91 22.95
C GLY A 167 3.72 -16.31 23.14
N LYS A 168 4.44 -16.41 22.03
CA LYS A 168 5.89 -16.68 22.00
C LYS A 168 6.70 -15.37 22.13
N TYR A 169 6.19 -14.29 21.53
CA TYR A 169 6.87 -12.99 21.46
C TYR A 169 6.25 -12.04 22.49
N VAL A 170 6.91 -11.91 23.64
CA VAL A 170 6.37 -11.23 24.83
C VAL A 170 7.22 -10.04 25.28
N THR A 171 8.36 -9.77 24.61
CA THR A 171 9.28 -8.72 25.04
C THR A 171 9.01 -7.40 24.36
N SER A 172 9.37 -6.29 25.01
CA SER A 172 9.32 -4.93 24.46
C SER A 172 10.04 -4.83 23.10
N ARG A 173 11.21 -5.46 22.99
CA ARG A 173 11.97 -5.50 21.74
C ARG A 173 11.18 -6.16 20.60
N ASN A 174 10.58 -7.35 20.85
CA ASN A 174 9.78 -8.04 19.85
C ASN A 174 8.60 -7.21 19.40
N LEU A 175 7.90 -6.58 20.35
CA LEU A 175 6.76 -5.72 20.09
C LEU A 175 7.17 -4.50 19.25
N ARG A 176 8.27 -3.84 19.65
CA ARG A 176 8.85 -2.70 18.91
C ARG A 176 9.18 -3.07 17.47
N ASP A 177 10.01 -4.08 17.29
CA ASP A 177 10.49 -4.48 15.96
C ASP A 177 9.32 -4.83 15.02
N ARG A 178 8.30 -5.50 15.56
CA ARG A 178 7.09 -5.85 14.76
C ARG A 178 6.24 -4.62 14.40
N LEU A 179 6.02 -3.71 15.34
CA LEU A 179 5.24 -2.50 15.11
C LEU A 179 5.93 -1.55 14.11
N PHE A 180 7.24 -1.37 14.23
CA PHE A 180 7.99 -0.55 13.27
C PHE A 180 8.08 -1.20 11.90
N LYS A 181 8.14 -2.54 11.81
CA LYS A 181 8.06 -3.24 10.52
C LYS A 181 6.70 -3.04 9.83
N GLU A 182 5.60 -2.94 10.58
CA GLU A 182 4.28 -2.66 10.02
C GLU A 182 4.24 -1.31 9.29
N VAL A 183 4.86 -0.27 9.84
CA VAL A 183 4.86 1.09 9.27
C VAL A 183 5.62 1.15 7.95
N GLU A 184 6.55 0.23 7.67
CA GLU A 184 7.28 0.22 6.40
C GLU A 184 6.38 -0.02 5.18
N THR A 185 5.27 -0.73 5.38
CA THR A 185 4.30 -1.03 4.31
C THR A 185 2.94 -0.36 4.51
N ASN A 186 2.59 -0.03 5.75
CA ASN A 186 1.30 0.54 6.12
C ASN A 186 1.40 2.06 6.32
N VAL A 187 1.38 2.80 5.22
CA VAL A 187 1.58 4.26 5.18
C VAL A 187 0.54 5.08 5.95
N SER A 188 -0.60 4.49 6.27
CA SER A 188 -1.68 5.15 7.05
C SER A 188 -1.60 4.85 8.54
N MET A 189 -0.56 4.17 8.97
CA MET A 189 -0.28 3.88 10.37
C MET A 189 0.96 4.65 10.84
N ARG A 190 0.95 5.08 12.09
CA ARG A 190 2.11 5.70 12.75
C ARG A 190 2.39 4.97 14.06
N VAL A 191 3.64 4.75 14.34
CA VAL A 191 4.12 4.18 15.60
C VAL A 191 5.08 5.17 16.24
N GLU A 192 4.82 5.52 17.48
CA GLU A 192 5.61 6.46 18.26
C GLU A 192 6.07 5.76 19.56
N GLU A 193 7.32 5.92 19.91
CA GLU A 193 7.81 5.53 21.24
C GLU A 193 7.23 6.49 22.29
N THR A 194 6.96 5.98 23.47
CA THR A 194 6.50 6.78 24.60
C THR A 194 7.62 6.94 25.65
N ASP A 195 7.36 7.67 26.72
CA ASP A 195 8.32 7.79 27.83
C ASP A 195 8.57 6.43 28.54
N SER A 196 7.72 5.43 28.32
CA SER A 196 7.89 4.07 28.80
C SER A 196 8.50 3.18 27.73
N MET A 197 9.57 2.46 28.05
CA MET A 197 10.24 1.51 27.13
C MET A 197 9.35 0.32 26.71
N ASP A 198 8.27 0.06 27.43
CA ASP A 198 7.38 -1.08 27.22
C ASP A 198 6.04 -0.68 26.59
N THR A 199 5.92 0.59 26.15
CA THR A 199 4.67 1.14 25.59
C THR A 199 4.94 1.87 24.30
N PHE A 200 4.16 1.56 23.27
CA PHE A 200 4.21 2.19 21.94
C PHE A 200 2.84 2.75 21.60
N LYS A 201 2.79 4.00 21.18
CA LYS A 201 1.56 4.62 20.68
C LYS A 201 1.41 4.31 19.21
N VAL A 202 0.33 3.60 18.85
CA VAL A 202 0.00 3.24 17.48
C VAL A 202 -1.23 4.01 17.05
N SER A 203 -1.11 4.72 15.93
CA SER A 203 -2.18 5.54 15.35
C SER A 203 -2.62 4.96 14.02
N GLY A 204 -3.93 4.92 13.77
CA GLY A 204 -4.51 4.35 12.56
C GLY A 204 -5.76 5.10 12.11
N ARG A 205 -6.26 4.76 10.91
CA ARG A 205 -7.44 5.42 10.32
C ARG A 205 -8.75 5.15 11.07
N GLY A 206 -8.83 4.05 11.82
CA GLY A 206 -10.04 3.70 12.54
C GLY A 206 -9.88 2.45 13.38
N GLU A 207 -10.90 2.11 14.17
CA GLU A 207 -10.88 0.94 15.08
C GLU A 207 -10.66 -0.38 14.32
N LEU A 208 -11.29 -0.56 13.16
CA LEU A 208 -11.13 -1.77 12.35
C LEU A 208 -9.68 -1.94 11.90
N HIS A 209 -9.01 -0.85 11.49
CA HIS A 209 -7.62 -0.88 11.08
C HIS A 209 -6.69 -1.38 12.19
N LEU A 210 -6.83 -0.84 13.41
CA LEU A 210 -6.06 -1.28 14.58
C LEU A 210 -6.44 -2.68 15.05
N SER A 211 -7.72 -3.06 14.95
CA SER A 211 -8.19 -4.40 15.30
C SER A 211 -7.62 -5.48 14.37
N ILE A 212 -7.48 -5.18 13.07
CA ILE A 212 -6.83 -6.08 12.11
C ILE A 212 -5.35 -6.28 12.48
N LEU A 213 -4.64 -5.21 12.83
CA LEU A 213 -3.25 -5.31 13.29
C LEU A 213 -3.14 -6.20 14.53
N ILE A 214 -3.99 -5.96 15.55
CA ILE A 214 -4.04 -6.75 16.79
C ILE A 214 -4.22 -8.23 16.48
N GLU A 215 -5.21 -8.56 15.65
CA GLU A 215 -5.53 -9.94 15.30
C GLU A 215 -4.40 -10.60 14.48
N THR A 216 -3.78 -9.86 13.56
CA THR A 216 -2.63 -10.34 12.78
C THR A 216 -1.45 -10.66 13.68
N MET A 217 -1.08 -9.74 14.58
CA MET A 217 0.00 -9.95 15.54
C MET A 217 -0.29 -11.12 16.50
N ARG A 218 -1.54 -11.28 16.95
CA ARG A 218 -1.96 -12.41 17.76
C ARG A 218 -1.75 -13.74 17.01
N ARG A 219 -2.11 -13.82 15.74
CA ARG A 219 -1.88 -15.02 14.88
C ARG A 219 -0.40 -15.30 14.64
N GLU A 220 0.43 -14.27 14.66
CA GLU A 220 1.90 -14.37 14.58
C GLU A 220 2.53 -14.78 15.92
N ASN A 221 1.75 -15.10 16.95
CA ASN A 221 2.16 -15.49 18.31
C ASN A 221 2.78 -14.34 19.14
N TYR A 222 2.39 -13.09 18.89
CA TYR A 222 2.68 -11.99 19.79
C TYR A 222 1.67 -11.94 20.92
N GLU A 223 2.15 -11.69 22.13
CA GLU A 223 1.33 -11.45 23.31
C GLU A 223 1.61 -10.05 23.85
N PHE A 224 0.58 -9.23 23.97
CA PHE A 224 0.67 -7.84 24.38
C PHE A 224 -0.68 -7.35 24.92
N GLN A 225 -0.67 -6.19 25.57
CA GLN A 225 -1.87 -5.49 26.02
C GLN A 225 -2.12 -4.27 25.12
N VAL A 226 -3.38 -3.84 25.05
CA VAL A 226 -3.76 -2.61 24.36
C VAL A 226 -4.63 -1.73 25.25
N SER A 227 -4.48 -0.42 25.10
CA SER A 227 -5.36 0.55 25.75
C SER A 227 -6.68 0.68 24.99
N ARG A 228 -7.63 1.41 25.58
CA ARG A 228 -8.80 1.88 24.81
C ARG A 228 -8.37 2.84 23.71
N PRO A 229 -9.04 2.81 22.55
CA PRO A 229 -8.77 3.78 21.48
C PRO A 229 -9.11 5.20 21.94
N GLN A 230 -8.28 6.15 21.49
CA GLN A 230 -8.45 7.57 21.77
C GLN A 230 -8.49 8.34 20.45
N VAL A 231 -9.40 9.28 20.32
CA VAL A 231 -9.49 10.16 19.15
C VAL A 231 -8.30 11.11 19.12
N ILE A 232 -7.68 11.25 17.94
CA ILE A 232 -6.59 12.20 17.75
C ILE A 232 -7.19 13.56 17.45
N LEU A 233 -7.01 14.50 18.38
CA LEU A 233 -7.45 15.87 18.25
C LEU A 233 -6.35 16.70 17.60
N LYS A 234 -6.73 17.53 16.62
CA LYS A 234 -5.83 18.50 15.98
C LYS A 234 -6.10 19.91 16.51
N LYS A 235 -5.13 20.81 16.35
CA LYS A 235 -5.32 22.24 16.59
C LYS A 235 -5.25 22.98 15.27
N ASP A 236 -6.17 23.93 15.06
CA ASP A 236 -6.09 24.86 13.94
C ASP A 236 -5.00 25.94 14.19
N GLU A 237 -4.78 26.80 13.20
CA GLU A 237 -3.83 27.91 13.28
C GLU A 237 -4.14 28.90 14.43
N ASN A 238 -5.38 28.92 14.90
CA ASN A 238 -5.85 29.79 16.01
C ASN A 238 -5.83 29.07 17.36
N GLY A 239 -5.32 27.82 17.42
CA GLY A 239 -5.24 27.01 18.64
C GLY A 239 -6.56 26.34 19.06
N ARG A 240 -7.60 26.36 18.22
CA ARG A 240 -8.88 25.67 18.50
C ARG A 240 -8.71 24.18 18.26
N THR A 241 -9.28 23.39 19.15
CA THR A 241 -9.29 21.93 19.01
C THR A 241 -10.27 21.52 17.90
N LEU A 242 -9.79 20.71 16.96
CA LEU A 242 -10.55 20.11 15.86
C LEU A 242 -10.68 18.62 16.12
N GLU A 243 -11.89 18.09 15.89
CA GLU A 243 -12.18 16.66 15.91
C GLU A 243 -12.29 16.13 14.48
N PRO A 244 -11.92 14.87 14.21
CA PRO A 244 -12.18 14.25 12.91
C PRO A 244 -13.68 14.10 12.70
N MET A 245 -14.16 14.49 11.51
CA MET A 245 -15.57 14.39 11.12
C MET A 245 -15.68 13.66 9.78
N GLU A 246 -16.69 12.82 9.66
CA GLU A 246 -17.01 12.09 8.44
C GLU A 246 -18.45 12.39 8.01
N LEU A 247 -18.67 12.41 6.71
CA LEU A 247 -20.01 12.44 6.13
C LEU A 247 -20.43 11.00 5.82
N ALA A 248 -21.34 10.45 6.60
CA ALA A 248 -21.91 9.13 6.34
C ALA A 248 -23.20 9.28 5.50
N ILE A 249 -23.22 8.67 4.33
CA ILE A 249 -24.42 8.52 3.50
C ILE A 249 -24.91 7.09 3.68
N ILE A 250 -26.09 6.93 4.30
CA ILE A 250 -26.65 5.63 4.62
C ILE A 250 -27.90 5.43 3.76
N GLU A 251 -27.84 4.50 2.84
CA GLU A 251 -29.02 4.04 2.09
C GLU A 251 -29.56 2.77 2.75
N VAL A 252 -30.82 2.79 3.10
CA VAL A 252 -31.53 1.62 3.65
C VAL A 252 -32.60 1.18 2.68
N PRO A 253 -32.81 -0.15 2.50
CA PRO A 253 -33.85 -0.68 1.61
C PRO A 253 -35.24 -0.41 2.11
#